data_5cae9570564dd64a2bc8b4e06e46fe47
#
_entry.id   5cae9570564dd64a2bc8b4e06e46fe47
#
_cell.length_a   1.000
_cell.length_b   1.000
_cell.length_c   1.000
_cell.angle_alpha   90.00
_cell.angle_beta   90.00
_cell.angle_gamma   90.00
#
_symmetry.space_group_name_H-M   'P 1'
#
loop_
_entity.id
_entity.type
_entity.pdbx_description
1 polymer ?
#
loop_
_entity_poly.entity_id
_entity_poly.type
_entity_poly.pdbx_seq_one_letter_code
_entity_poly.pdbx_strand_id
1 'polypeptide(L)' 'MDFVNELQKRGKRITYAREVVCKILETSGHKHFTVEELHKLSLKKDKNIDLATVYRTLELLESINLIE' A
#
# COMPACT_ATOMS: atom_id res chain seq x y z
N MET A 1 5.56 -2.59 -11.33
CA MET A 1 5.49 -3.85 -10.55
C MET A 1 4.10 -4.01 -9.96
N ASP A 2 3.58 -5.22 -9.95
CA ASP A 2 2.28 -5.53 -9.37
C ASP A 2 2.48 -5.97 -7.91
N PHE A 3 2.34 -5.04 -6.98
CA PHE A 3 2.54 -5.31 -5.55
C PHE A 3 1.54 -6.33 -5.00
N VAL A 4 0.29 -6.27 -5.45
CA VAL A 4 -0.73 -7.21 -4.99
C VAL A 4 -0.33 -8.63 -5.39
N ASN A 5 0.08 -8.83 -6.63
CA ASN A 5 0.50 -10.13 -7.11
C ASN A 5 1.73 -10.64 -6.36
N GLU A 6 2.70 -9.77 -6.10
CA GLU A 6 3.90 -10.14 -5.34
C GLU A 6 3.56 -10.57 -3.91
N LEU A 7 2.64 -9.84 -3.26
CA LEU A 7 2.20 -10.21 -1.92
C LEU A 7 1.49 -11.57 -1.91
N GLN A 8 0.64 -11.82 -2.90
CA GLN A 8 -0.07 -13.10 -3.01
C GLN A 8 0.89 -14.26 -3.23
N LYS A 9 1.89 -14.08 -4.07
CA LYS A 9 2.93 -15.10 -4.31
C LYS A 9 3.68 -15.48 -3.03
N ARG A 10 3.80 -14.54 -2.11
CA ARG A 10 4.51 -14.75 -0.83
C ARG A 10 3.58 -15.20 0.29
N GLY A 11 2.34 -15.54 -0.05
CA GLY A 11 1.36 -16.01 0.93
C GLY A 11 0.80 -14.93 1.84
N LYS A 12 0.95 -13.66 1.46
CA LYS A 12 0.42 -12.56 2.26
C LYS A 12 -1.03 -12.29 1.90
N ARG A 13 -1.84 -12.04 2.92
CA ARG A 13 -3.25 -11.76 2.73
C ARG A 13 -3.46 -10.41 2.08
N ILE A 14 -4.35 -10.37 1.08
CA ILE A 14 -4.77 -9.14 0.45
C ILE A 14 -6.13 -8.75 0.99
N THR A 15 -6.19 -7.57 1.61
CA THR A 15 -7.44 -6.93 2.01
C THR A 15 -7.71 -5.82 1.01
N TYR A 16 -8.94 -5.31 0.98
CA TYR A 16 -9.27 -4.19 0.11
C TYR A 16 -8.39 -2.97 0.43
N ALA A 17 -8.16 -2.71 1.71
CA ALA A 17 -7.32 -1.59 2.12
C ALA A 17 -5.88 -1.73 1.59
N ARG A 18 -5.29 -2.92 1.72
CA ARG A 18 -3.96 -3.17 1.17
C ARG A 18 -3.93 -2.99 -0.34
N GLU A 19 -4.96 -3.47 -1.02
CA GLU A 19 -5.07 -3.31 -2.47
C GLU A 19 -5.10 -1.84 -2.85
N VAL A 20 -5.89 -1.01 -2.17
CA VAL A 20 -5.97 0.42 -2.43
C VAL A 20 -4.61 1.09 -2.28
N VAL A 21 -3.92 0.83 -1.17
CA VAL A 21 -2.60 1.41 -0.91
C VAL A 21 -1.61 0.99 -1.98
N CYS A 22 -1.57 -0.29 -2.31
CA CYS A 22 -0.66 -0.81 -3.33
C CYS A 22 -0.92 -0.18 -4.70
N LYS A 23 -2.18 -0.03 -5.09
CA LYS A 23 -2.56 0.58 -6.37
C LYS A 23 -2.12 2.03 -6.46
N ILE A 24 -2.25 2.78 -5.38
CA ILE A 24 -1.79 4.18 -5.36
C ILE A 24 -0.28 4.24 -5.58
N LEU A 25 0.46 3.40 -4.89
CA LEU A 25 1.92 3.35 -5.02
C LEU A 25 2.34 2.98 -6.45
N GLU A 26 1.68 2.00 -7.05
CA GLU A 26 1.98 1.54 -8.39
C GLU A 26 1.71 2.62 -9.45
N THR A 27 0.59 3.32 -9.32
CA THR A 27 0.18 4.31 -10.32
C THR A 27 0.87 5.65 -10.16
N SER A 28 1.53 5.89 -9.04
CA SER A 28 2.26 7.15 -8.78
C SER A 28 3.64 7.19 -9.44
N GLY A 29 4.10 6.09 -10.02
CA GLY A 29 5.43 5.99 -10.59
C GLY A 29 6.50 6.06 -9.52
N HIS A 30 7.43 7.00 -9.66
CA HIS A 30 8.56 7.14 -8.73
C HIS A 30 8.35 8.19 -7.63
N LYS A 31 7.13 8.63 -7.42
CA LYS A 31 6.86 9.59 -6.35
C LYS A 31 7.04 8.96 -4.98
N HIS A 32 7.63 9.73 -4.09
CA HIS A 32 7.73 9.35 -2.68
C HIS A 32 6.61 10.02 -1.91
N PHE A 33 5.90 9.24 -1.12
CA PHE A 33 4.82 9.74 -0.28
C PHE A 33 5.20 9.61 1.18
N THR A 34 4.81 10.59 1.98
CA THR A 34 4.76 10.38 3.42
C THR A 34 3.57 9.47 3.73
N VAL A 35 3.58 8.86 4.91
CA VAL A 35 2.45 8.01 5.33
C VAL A 35 1.15 8.82 5.33
N GLU A 36 1.21 10.07 5.78
CA GLU A 36 0.04 10.96 5.83
C GLU A 36 -0.50 11.27 4.44
N GLU A 37 0.39 11.54 3.48
CA GLU A 37 -0.02 11.80 2.09
C GLU A 37 -0.68 10.57 1.47
N LEU A 38 -0.09 9.42 1.69
CA LEU A 38 -0.62 8.15 1.19
C LEU A 38 -1.97 7.85 1.83
N HIS A 39 -2.12 8.14 3.12
CA HIS A 39 -3.40 7.98 3.81
C HIS A 39 -4.47 8.89 3.23
N LYS A 40 -4.14 10.15 2.94
CA LYS A 40 -5.09 11.09 2.33
C LYS A 40 -5.59 10.57 0.97
N LEU A 41 -4.69 10.05 0.15
CA LEU A 41 -5.05 9.48 -1.14
C LEU A 41 -5.91 8.23 -0.98
N SER A 42 -5.58 7.41 0.01
CA SER A 42 -6.34 6.19 0.30
C SER A 42 -7.76 6.50 0.75
N LEU A 43 -7.94 7.56 1.55
CA LEU A 43 -9.25 7.98 2.02
C LEU A 43 -10.19 8.40 0.89
N LYS A 44 -9.65 8.85 -0.24
CA LYS A 44 -10.47 9.17 -1.42
C LYS A 44 -11.09 7.93 -2.04
N LYS A 45 -10.49 6.77 -1.80
CA LYS A 45 -11.00 5.50 -2.32
C LYS A 45 -11.89 4.79 -1.30
N ASP A 46 -11.53 4.85 -0.04
CA ASP A 46 -12.27 4.21 1.04
C ASP A 46 -12.04 4.99 2.34
N LYS A 47 -13.07 5.69 2.80
CA LYS A 47 -13.00 6.52 4.01
C LYS A 47 -12.73 5.72 5.29
N ASN A 48 -12.85 4.39 5.23
CA ASN A 48 -12.63 3.53 6.40
C ASN A 48 -11.18 3.09 6.55
N ILE A 49 -10.30 3.45 5.60
CA ILE A 49 -8.89 3.10 5.71
C ILE A 49 -8.22 4.03 6.74
N ASP A 50 -7.75 3.46 7.83
CA ASP A 50 -7.07 4.24 8.86
C ASP A 50 -5.56 4.35 8.59
N LEU A 51 -4.93 5.27 9.33
CA LEU A 51 -3.50 5.53 9.18
C LEU A 51 -2.67 4.27 9.53
N ALA A 52 -3.10 3.53 10.54
CA ALA A 52 -2.40 2.32 10.95
C ALA A 52 -2.35 1.27 9.84
N THR A 53 -3.45 1.14 9.09
CA THR A 53 -3.51 0.21 7.96
C THR A 53 -2.53 0.60 6.87
N VAL A 54 -2.43 1.89 6.55
CA VAL A 54 -1.46 2.39 5.57
C VAL A 54 -0.04 2.08 6.05
N TYR A 55 0.24 2.37 7.31
CA TYR A 55 1.56 2.14 7.90
C TYR A 55 1.96 0.65 7.83
N ARG A 56 1.04 -0.24 8.23
CA ARG A 56 1.28 -1.69 8.18
C ARG A 56 1.53 -2.19 6.78
N THR A 57 0.82 -1.64 5.80
CA THR A 57 1.01 -2.01 4.40
C THR A 57 2.40 -1.62 3.92
N LEU A 58 2.84 -0.41 4.26
CA LEU A 58 4.19 0.05 3.91
C LEU A 58 5.26 -0.81 4.58
N GLU A 59 5.08 -1.13 5.86
CA GLU A 59 6.02 -2.00 6.57
C GLU A 59 6.11 -3.38 5.91
N LEU A 60 4.97 -3.92 5.50
CA LEU A 60 4.93 -5.21 4.83
C LEU A 60 5.70 -5.17 3.51
N LEU A 61 5.46 -4.16 2.68
CA LEU A 61 6.15 -4.02 1.39
C LEU A 61 7.64 -3.82 1.58
N GLU A 62 8.04 -3.05 2.60
CA GLU A 62 9.44 -2.83 2.93
C GLU A 62 10.11 -4.13 3.40
N SER A 63 9.42 -4.93 4.21
CA SER A 63 9.96 -6.16 4.77
C SER A 63 10.28 -7.21 3.71
N ILE A 64 9.64 -7.14 2.55
CA ILE A 64 9.90 -8.05 1.43
C ILE A 64 10.64 -7.35 0.28
N ASN A 65 11.21 -6.20 0.56
CA ASN A 65 12.06 -5.43 -0.36
C ASN A 65 11.35 -4.97 -1.64
N LEU A 66 10.05 -4.73 -1.61
CA LEU A 66 9.33 -4.17 -2.75
C LEU A 66 9.41 -2.65 -2.77
N ILE A 67 9.64 -2.04 -1.62
CA ILE A 67 9.86 -0.59 -1.50
C ILE A 67 11.00 -0.35 -0.51
N GLU A 68 11.57 0.84 -0.54
CA GLU A 68 12.63 1.26 0.37
C GLU A 68 12.13 2.10 1.52
#